data_7c507a2d7b275c2cd5cd4d13f59a3360
#
_entry.id   7c507a2d7b275c2cd5cd4d13f59a3360
#
_cell.length_a   1.000
_cell.length_b   1.000
_cell.length_c   1.000
_cell.angle_alpha   90.00
_cell.angle_beta   90.00
_cell.angle_gamma   90.00
#
_symmetry.space_group_name_H-M   'P 1'
#
loop_
_entity.id
_entity.type
_entity.pdbx_description
1 polymer ?
#
loop_
_entity_poly.entity_id
_entity_poly.type
_entity_poly.pdbx_seq_one_letter_code
_entity_poly.pdbx_strand_id
1 'polypeptide(L)'
;SRFKIDYSVCKNSPGGSILEKVSNFQKELQLHEENSLHIYVKSPMVSGCGREVEVVDRKTNEVKKMLMFGSNSYLDATGIPSVVEKAVRVITDYGVGSGGVPLLSGTTIFQNELEKEIAKLTGFDDTILFSSGFTANIGVIVGLIRPNNLLVYDRLNHASLIDGALMSGAKMVRYKHNDPKALEKILKENAGQYKDGMMVVTDGVFSMDGDIADIPAILEITKKYNALLLIDDAHATGVIGEDGAGTLSYYDIKERENII
;
A
#
# COMPACT_ATOMS: atom_id res chain seq x y z
N SER A 1 -27.47 -4.96 -2.42
CA SER A 1 -26.80 -6.24 -2.68
C SER A 1 -26.62 -6.98 -1.36
N ARG A 2 -27.17 -8.18 -1.23
CA ARG A 2 -27.18 -9.03 -0.03
C ARG A 2 -25.79 -9.59 0.38
N PHE A 3 -24.69 -9.22 -0.26
CA PHE A 3 -23.40 -9.91 -0.15
C PHE A 3 -22.21 -8.99 0.13
N LYS A 4 -22.43 -7.72 0.51
CA LYS A 4 -21.34 -6.86 0.95
C LYS A 4 -21.27 -6.89 2.47
N ILE A 5 -20.12 -7.35 3.00
CA ILE A 5 -19.78 -7.06 4.38
C ILE A 5 -19.56 -5.56 4.47
N ASP A 6 -20.38 -4.95 5.25
CA ASP A 6 -20.16 -3.55 5.59
C ASP A 6 -19.30 -3.48 6.85
N TYR A 7 -18.00 -3.41 6.67
CA TYR A 7 -17.07 -3.19 7.79
C TYR A 7 -17.31 -1.85 8.52
N SER A 8 -18.12 -0.96 7.93
CA SER A 8 -18.56 0.26 8.61
C SER A 8 -19.52 -0.04 9.76
N VAL A 9 -20.09 -1.24 9.81
CA VAL A 9 -20.97 -1.68 10.90
C VAL A 9 -20.25 -1.58 12.25
N CYS A 10 -18.97 -1.93 12.33
CA CYS A 10 -18.20 -1.78 13.57
C CYS A 10 -18.10 -0.31 14.00
N LYS A 11 -17.85 0.59 13.04
CA LYS A 11 -17.72 2.02 13.28
C LYS A 11 -19.05 2.69 13.59
N ASN A 12 -20.13 2.23 12.94
CA ASN A 12 -21.47 2.83 12.99
C ASN A 12 -22.46 1.98 13.81
N SER A 13 -22.04 0.87 14.42
CA SER A 13 -22.91 0.06 15.27
C SER A 13 -23.51 0.90 16.39
N PRO A 14 -24.84 0.79 16.62
CA PRO A 14 -25.46 1.41 17.78
C PRO A 14 -24.85 0.85 19.05
N GLY A 15 -24.54 1.72 19.99
CA GLY A 15 -23.97 1.33 21.28
C GLY A 15 -23.36 2.52 21.98
N GLY A 16 -23.53 2.58 23.29
CA GLY A 16 -23.01 3.65 24.15
C GLY A 16 -21.52 3.48 24.52
N SER A 17 -20.95 2.29 24.31
CA SER A 17 -19.57 1.99 24.66
C SER A 17 -18.82 1.29 23.51
N ILE A 18 -17.49 1.33 23.56
CA ILE A 18 -16.64 0.62 22.59
C ILE A 18 -16.88 -0.89 22.66
N LEU A 19 -17.01 -1.45 23.86
CA LEU A 19 -17.26 -2.88 24.06
C LEU A 19 -18.60 -3.32 23.49
N GLU A 20 -19.62 -2.51 23.62
CA GLU A 20 -20.93 -2.77 23.04
C GLU A 20 -20.88 -2.77 21.50
N LYS A 21 -20.17 -1.81 20.90
CA LYS A 21 -19.92 -1.79 19.43
C LYS A 21 -19.18 -3.04 18.97
N VAL A 22 -18.15 -3.48 19.68
CA VAL A 22 -17.40 -4.71 19.38
C VAL A 22 -18.31 -5.94 19.47
N SER A 23 -19.13 -6.03 20.52
CA SER A 23 -20.09 -7.14 20.68
C SER A 23 -21.10 -7.20 19.53
N ASN A 24 -21.63 -6.07 19.11
CA ASN A 24 -22.56 -6.00 17.99
C ASN A 24 -21.90 -6.39 16.66
N PHE A 25 -20.67 -5.95 16.43
CA PHE A 25 -19.90 -6.38 15.27
C PHE A 25 -19.61 -7.88 15.27
N GLN A 26 -19.32 -8.45 16.43
CA GLN A 26 -19.09 -9.88 16.58
C GLN A 26 -20.32 -10.72 16.26
N LYS A 27 -21.52 -10.26 16.66
CA LYS A 27 -22.79 -10.89 16.28
C LYS A 27 -23.01 -10.87 14.75
N GLU A 28 -22.69 -9.75 14.13
CA GLU A 28 -22.79 -9.62 12.66
C GLU A 28 -21.85 -10.59 11.94
N LEU A 29 -20.60 -10.69 12.40
CA LEU A 29 -19.66 -11.68 11.86
C LEU A 29 -20.15 -13.11 12.01
N GLN A 30 -20.74 -13.47 13.15
CA GLN A 30 -21.32 -14.80 13.38
C GLN A 30 -22.46 -15.09 12.38
N LEU A 31 -23.38 -14.15 12.18
CA LEU A 31 -24.45 -14.28 11.20
C LEU A 31 -23.91 -14.51 9.78
N HIS A 32 -22.84 -13.83 9.41
CA HIS A 32 -22.17 -14.02 8.12
C HIS A 32 -21.50 -15.41 8.01
N GLU A 33 -20.86 -15.88 9.07
CA GLU A 33 -20.28 -17.23 9.11
C GLU A 33 -21.36 -18.32 8.99
N GLU A 34 -22.46 -18.19 9.72
CA GLU A 34 -23.60 -19.12 9.65
C GLU A 34 -24.23 -19.20 8.26
N ASN A 35 -24.29 -18.06 7.55
CA ASN A 35 -24.83 -17.99 6.19
C ASN A 35 -23.81 -18.29 5.08
N SER A 36 -22.63 -18.79 5.41
CA SER A 36 -21.57 -19.14 4.45
C SER A 36 -21.05 -17.97 3.61
N LEU A 37 -21.26 -16.73 4.06
CA LEU A 37 -20.83 -15.52 3.33
C LEU A 37 -19.34 -15.22 3.49
N HIS A 38 -18.67 -15.94 4.39
CA HIS A 38 -17.26 -15.77 4.72
C HIS A 38 -16.47 -17.08 4.77
N ILE A 39 -16.76 -17.99 3.87
CA ILE A 39 -16.09 -19.30 3.85
C ILE A 39 -14.56 -19.19 3.87
N TYR A 40 -14.03 -18.11 3.30
CA TYR A 40 -12.58 -17.94 3.12
C TYR A 40 -11.96 -16.91 4.07
N VAL A 41 -12.74 -16.11 4.77
CA VAL A 41 -12.23 -15.17 5.77
C VAL A 41 -11.73 -15.97 6.96
N LYS A 42 -10.43 -15.83 7.28
CA LYS A 42 -9.73 -16.55 8.37
C LYS A 42 -9.71 -18.10 8.20
N SER A 43 -9.98 -18.64 7.03
CA SER A 43 -9.74 -20.07 6.77
C SER A 43 -8.23 -20.29 6.71
N PRO A 44 -7.65 -21.19 7.54
CA PRO A 44 -6.22 -21.39 7.56
C PRO A 44 -5.75 -22.05 6.28
N MET A 45 -4.72 -21.51 5.66
CA MET A 45 -3.98 -22.12 4.57
C MET A 45 -2.98 -23.10 5.18
N VAL A 46 -2.96 -24.33 4.69
CA VAL A 46 -2.10 -25.43 5.16
C VAL A 46 -1.04 -25.83 4.15
N SER A 47 -0.93 -25.08 3.07
CA SER A 47 0.15 -25.15 2.07
C SER A 47 0.98 -23.89 2.06
N GLY A 48 2.07 -23.87 1.29
CA GLY A 48 2.74 -22.62 0.91
C GLY A 48 1.81 -21.71 0.08
N CYS A 49 2.13 -20.41 0.02
CA CYS A 49 1.47 -19.50 -0.90
C CYS A 49 1.94 -19.81 -2.32
N GLY A 50 0.99 -19.98 -3.25
CA GLY A 50 1.25 -20.28 -4.65
C GLY A 50 -0.01 -20.12 -5.47
N ARG A 51 0.05 -20.48 -6.75
CA ARG A 51 -1.12 -20.46 -7.63
C ARG A 51 -2.26 -21.35 -7.14
N GLU A 52 -1.91 -22.52 -6.60
CA GLU A 52 -2.82 -23.46 -5.97
C GLU A 52 -2.47 -23.57 -4.49
N VAL A 53 -3.47 -23.54 -3.64
CA VAL A 53 -3.33 -23.60 -2.19
C VAL A 53 -4.28 -24.63 -1.59
N GLU A 54 -3.91 -25.15 -0.43
CA GLU A 54 -4.77 -25.98 0.39
C GLU A 54 -5.28 -25.18 1.57
N VAL A 55 -6.60 -25.12 1.71
CA VAL A 55 -7.30 -24.33 2.71
C VAL A 55 -8.22 -25.23 3.51
N VAL A 56 -8.24 -25.07 4.84
CA VAL A 56 -9.19 -25.78 5.70
C VAL A 56 -10.54 -25.09 5.63
N ASP A 57 -11.57 -25.82 5.21
CA ASP A 57 -12.95 -25.39 5.31
C ASP A 57 -13.36 -25.41 6.80
N ARG A 58 -13.64 -24.24 7.36
CA ARG A 58 -13.95 -24.09 8.79
C ARG A 58 -15.24 -24.79 9.24
N LYS A 59 -16.14 -25.12 8.32
CA LYS A 59 -17.40 -25.81 8.62
C LYS A 59 -17.24 -27.32 8.66
N THR A 60 -16.50 -27.86 7.67
CA THR A 60 -16.35 -29.31 7.54
C THR A 60 -15.05 -29.84 8.11
N ASN A 61 -14.07 -28.95 8.42
CA ASN A 61 -12.69 -29.28 8.74
C ASN A 61 -11.96 -30.07 7.64
N GLU A 62 -12.49 -30.06 6.43
CA GLU A 62 -11.87 -30.72 5.28
C GLU A 62 -10.86 -29.78 4.62
N VAL A 63 -9.77 -30.33 4.12
CA VAL A 63 -8.80 -29.61 3.30
C VAL A 63 -9.31 -29.56 1.86
N LYS A 64 -9.39 -28.36 1.30
CA LYS A 64 -9.79 -28.13 -0.08
C LYS A 64 -8.68 -27.48 -0.88
N LYS A 65 -8.45 -27.98 -2.09
CA LYS A 65 -7.56 -27.33 -3.07
C LYS A 65 -8.31 -26.20 -3.75
N MET A 66 -7.65 -25.04 -3.86
CA MET A 66 -8.22 -23.83 -4.42
C MET A 66 -7.20 -23.06 -5.27
N LEU A 67 -7.71 -22.36 -6.28
CA LEU A 67 -6.89 -21.35 -6.99
C LEU A 67 -6.84 -20.08 -6.16
N MET A 68 -5.63 -19.54 -5.99
CA MET A 68 -5.38 -18.35 -5.17
C MET A 68 -5.42 -17.08 -6.03
N PHE A 69 -6.53 -16.35 -5.96
CA PHE A 69 -6.68 -15.01 -6.57
C PHE A 69 -6.59 -13.87 -5.56
N GLY A 70 -6.55 -14.18 -4.27
CA GLY A 70 -6.56 -13.18 -3.20
C GLY A 70 -5.18 -12.84 -2.62
N SER A 71 -4.09 -13.37 -3.21
CA SER A 71 -2.73 -13.12 -2.74
C SER A 71 -2.13 -11.88 -3.40
N ASN A 72 -1.34 -11.12 -2.63
CA ASN A 72 -0.47 -10.06 -3.14
C ASN A 72 0.90 -10.59 -3.60
N SER A 73 1.11 -11.91 -3.63
CA SER A 73 2.33 -12.54 -4.12
C SER A 73 2.34 -12.62 -5.65
N TYR A 74 2.34 -11.46 -6.30
CA TYR A 74 2.21 -11.34 -7.76
C TYR A 74 3.26 -12.12 -8.56
N LEU A 75 4.47 -12.22 -8.04
CA LEU A 75 5.59 -12.94 -8.68
C LEU A 75 5.69 -14.40 -8.25
N ASP A 76 4.84 -14.85 -7.33
CA ASP A 76 4.92 -16.18 -6.69
C ASP A 76 6.33 -16.52 -6.14
N ALA A 77 7.06 -15.47 -5.72
CA ALA A 77 8.47 -15.58 -5.34
C ALA A 77 8.69 -16.33 -4.03
N THR A 78 7.67 -16.46 -3.19
CA THR A 78 7.77 -17.10 -1.86
C THR A 78 8.08 -18.59 -1.92
N GLY A 79 7.77 -19.26 -3.03
CA GLY A 79 8.01 -20.68 -3.26
C GLY A 79 9.17 -21.00 -4.21
N ILE A 80 9.87 -20.00 -4.75
CA ILE A 80 11.00 -20.23 -5.67
C ILE A 80 12.17 -20.89 -4.91
N PRO A 81 12.64 -22.09 -5.32
CA PRO A 81 13.65 -22.83 -4.57
C PRO A 81 14.92 -22.02 -4.27
N SER A 82 15.44 -21.29 -5.24
CA SER A 82 16.65 -20.46 -5.05
C SER A 82 16.46 -19.32 -4.03
N VAL A 83 15.25 -18.76 -3.95
CA VAL A 83 14.89 -17.72 -2.94
C VAL A 83 14.84 -18.36 -1.55
N VAL A 84 14.18 -19.52 -1.43
CA VAL A 84 14.08 -20.27 -0.16
C VAL A 84 15.45 -20.70 0.33
N GLU A 85 16.31 -21.29 -0.53
CA GLU A 85 17.67 -21.71 -0.20
C GLU A 85 18.52 -20.52 0.28
N LYS A 86 18.43 -19.39 -0.39
CA LYS A 86 19.13 -18.16 0.03
C LYS A 86 18.67 -17.69 1.39
N ALA A 87 17.36 -17.67 1.64
CA ALA A 87 16.77 -17.28 2.93
C ALA A 87 17.25 -18.22 4.06
N VAL A 88 17.21 -19.53 3.85
CA VAL A 88 17.72 -20.54 4.82
C VAL A 88 19.18 -20.29 5.15
N ARG A 89 20.02 -20.05 4.13
CA ARG A 89 21.45 -19.77 4.34
C ARG A 89 21.64 -18.49 5.19
N VAL A 90 20.94 -17.40 4.83
CA VAL A 90 21.05 -16.14 5.58
C VAL A 90 20.62 -16.32 7.04
N ILE A 91 19.52 -17.04 7.28
CA ILE A 91 19.05 -17.34 8.65
C ILE A 91 20.09 -18.15 9.42
N THR A 92 20.71 -19.13 8.77
CA THR A 92 21.74 -19.98 9.40
C THR A 92 22.99 -19.19 9.78
N ASP A 93 23.44 -18.29 8.90
CA ASP A 93 24.71 -17.58 9.06
C ASP A 93 24.57 -16.32 9.94
N TYR A 94 23.40 -15.65 9.92
CA TYR A 94 23.21 -14.33 10.53
C TYR A 94 22.05 -14.26 11.54
N GLY A 95 21.22 -15.30 11.64
CA GLY A 95 20.04 -15.30 12.51
C GLY A 95 18.80 -14.69 11.85
N VAL A 96 17.73 -14.53 12.64
CA VAL A 96 16.39 -14.15 12.16
C VAL A 96 16.07 -12.66 12.23
N GLY A 97 17.03 -11.83 12.67
CA GLY A 97 16.77 -10.40 12.80
C GLY A 97 18.00 -9.59 13.18
N SER A 98 17.88 -8.26 13.06
CA SER A 98 18.99 -7.33 13.28
C SER A 98 19.22 -6.95 14.74
N GLY A 99 18.28 -7.27 15.64
CA GLY A 99 18.39 -6.96 17.07
C GLY A 99 18.30 -5.47 17.45
N GLY A 100 18.13 -4.57 16.50
CA GLY A 100 18.09 -3.13 16.73
C GLY A 100 17.33 -2.35 15.66
N VAL A 101 17.17 -1.06 15.91
CA VAL A 101 16.58 -0.14 14.92
C VAL A 101 17.64 0.30 13.91
N PRO A 102 17.31 0.47 12.62
CA PRO A 102 18.26 0.86 11.57
C PRO A 102 19.10 2.10 11.90
N LEU A 103 18.48 3.11 12.53
CA LEU A 103 19.15 4.37 12.88
C LEU A 103 20.31 4.20 13.86
N LEU A 104 20.33 3.15 14.67
CA LEU A 104 21.36 2.95 15.70
C LEU A 104 22.29 1.76 15.37
N SER A 105 21.76 0.54 15.42
CA SER A 105 22.57 -0.68 15.32
C SER A 105 21.91 -1.78 14.50
N GLY A 106 20.77 -1.53 13.90
CA GLY A 106 19.95 -2.55 13.20
C GLY A 106 20.14 -2.58 11.68
N THR A 107 20.96 -1.73 11.09
CA THR A 107 21.23 -1.79 9.64
C THR A 107 22.14 -2.98 9.32
N THR A 108 21.69 -3.84 8.43
CA THR A 108 22.46 -5.00 7.95
C THR A 108 22.97 -4.79 6.52
N ILE A 109 23.96 -5.57 6.12
CA ILE A 109 24.47 -5.55 4.72
C ILE A 109 23.33 -5.87 3.72
N PHE A 110 22.40 -6.74 4.10
CA PHE A 110 21.27 -7.14 3.24
C PHE A 110 20.29 -5.99 2.99
N GLN A 111 20.04 -5.14 3.99
CA GLN A 111 19.25 -3.94 3.82
C GLN A 111 19.90 -2.98 2.83
N ASN A 112 21.20 -2.69 2.99
CA ASN A 112 21.94 -1.82 2.08
C ASN A 112 22.00 -2.37 0.65
N GLU A 113 22.15 -3.68 0.48
CA GLU A 113 22.11 -4.32 -0.84
C GLU A 113 20.71 -4.21 -1.46
N LEU A 114 19.67 -4.46 -0.67
CA LEU A 114 18.28 -4.36 -1.13
C LEU A 114 17.92 -2.93 -1.54
N GLU A 115 18.31 -1.92 -0.75
CA GLU A 115 18.10 -0.50 -1.08
C GLU A 115 18.72 -0.17 -2.45
N LYS A 116 19.95 -0.60 -2.71
CA LYS A 116 20.62 -0.38 -4.00
C LYS A 116 19.92 -1.08 -5.17
N GLU A 117 19.48 -2.32 -4.97
CA GLU A 117 18.79 -3.05 -6.04
C GLU A 117 17.41 -2.47 -6.34
N ILE A 118 16.68 -1.97 -5.32
CA ILE A 118 15.41 -1.28 -5.52
C ILE A 118 15.64 0.06 -6.23
N ALA A 119 16.62 0.86 -5.80
CA ALA A 119 16.99 2.12 -6.45
C ALA A 119 17.29 1.90 -7.94
N LYS A 120 18.08 0.88 -8.25
CA LYS A 120 18.43 0.50 -9.63
C LYS A 120 17.22 0.06 -10.43
N LEU A 121 16.31 -0.75 -9.86
CA LEU A 121 15.10 -1.21 -10.53
C LEU A 121 14.17 -0.05 -10.85
N THR A 122 13.95 0.84 -9.90
CA THR A 122 12.98 1.95 -10.01
C THR A 122 13.57 3.20 -10.67
N GLY A 123 14.90 3.27 -10.80
CA GLY A 123 15.62 4.39 -11.41
C GLY A 123 15.72 5.63 -10.52
N PHE A 124 15.55 5.48 -9.21
CA PHE A 124 15.82 6.52 -8.22
C PHE A 124 17.29 6.49 -7.79
N ASP A 125 17.80 7.59 -7.26
CA ASP A 125 19.20 7.69 -6.81
C ASP A 125 19.46 6.84 -5.57
N ASP A 126 18.46 6.73 -4.68
CA ASP A 126 18.55 5.99 -3.42
C ASP A 126 17.18 5.53 -2.94
N THR A 127 17.15 4.62 -1.97
CA THR A 127 15.93 4.11 -1.33
C THR A 127 16.09 3.98 0.18
N ILE A 128 14.97 3.98 0.87
CA ILE A 128 14.87 3.78 2.32
C ILE A 128 13.89 2.65 2.60
N LEU A 129 14.28 1.70 3.43
CA LEU A 129 13.43 0.56 3.77
C LEU A 129 12.59 0.81 5.02
N PHE A 130 11.33 0.40 4.96
CA PHE A 130 10.41 0.34 6.08
C PHE A 130 9.92 -1.09 6.28
N SER A 131 9.37 -1.38 7.47
CA SER A 131 8.86 -2.73 7.80
C SER A 131 7.61 -3.14 7.00
N SER A 132 6.92 -2.17 6.39
CA SER A 132 5.77 -2.40 5.51
C SER A 132 5.51 -1.17 4.64
N GLY A 133 4.79 -1.34 3.51
CA GLY A 133 4.32 -0.21 2.69
C GLY A 133 3.42 0.75 3.47
N PHE A 134 2.63 0.23 4.42
CA PHE A 134 1.81 1.07 5.31
C PHE A 134 2.68 2.04 6.12
N THR A 135 3.75 1.54 6.76
CA THR A 135 4.67 2.38 7.53
C THR A 135 5.52 3.27 6.65
N ALA A 136 5.83 2.87 5.41
CA ALA A 136 6.52 3.69 4.44
C ALA A 136 5.70 4.94 4.09
N ASN A 137 4.44 4.77 3.72
CA ASN A 137 3.55 5.88 3.41
C ASN A 137 3.40 6.87 4.58
N ILE A 138 3.14 6.35 5.79
CA ILE A 138 3.08 7.20 6.99
C ILE A 138 4.41 7.90 7.22
N GLY A 139 5.52 7.17 7.18
CA GLY A 139 6.85 7.69 7.46
C GLY A 139 7.25 8.81 6.50
N VAL A 140 7.03 8.62 5.21
CA VAL A 140 7.31 9.63 4.17
C VAL A 140 6.43 10.86 4.35
N ILE A 141 5.11 10.68 4.46
CA ILE A 141 4.19 11.82 4.58
C ILE A 141 4.45 12.61 5.87
N VAL A 142 4.49 11.94 7.03
CA VAL A 142 4.74 12.61 8.31
C VAL A 142 6.17 13.16 8.39
N GLY A 143 7.13 12.54 7.71
CA GLY A 143 8.51 13.02 7.61
C GLY A 143 8.63 14.34 6.86
N LEU A 144 7.90 14.51 5.77
CA LEU A 144 8.05 15.64 4.84
C LEU A 144 6.99 16.72 4.99
N ILE A 145 5.78 16.38 5.41
CA ILE A 145 4.61 17.29 5.43
C ILE A 145 4.32 17.75 6.87
N ARG A 146 3.94 19.02 6.98
CA ARG A 146 3.67 19.74 8.23
C ARG A 146 2.34 20.50 8.12
N PRO A 147 1.79 21.06 9.23
CA PRO A 147 0.51 21.78 9.22
C PRO A 147 0.42 22.95 8.23
N ASN A 148 1.55 23.53 7.85
CA ASN A 148 1.61 24.64 6.88
C ASN A 148 1.65 24.19 5.40
N ASN A 149 1.65 22.88 5.16
CA ASN A 149 1.63 22.32 3.81
C ASN A 149 0.18 22.00 3.37
N LEU A 150 0.00 21.88 2.06
CA LEU A 150 -1.20 21.31 1.45
C LEU A 150 -0.90 19.89 0.97
N LEU A 151 -1.74 18.93 1.35
CA LEU A 151 -1.73 17.58 0.82
C LEU A 151 -2.99 17.35 -0.01
N VAL A 152 -2.82 17.04 -1.30
CA VAL A 152 -3.91 16.75 -2.24
C VAL A 152 -3.89 15.26 -2.57
N TYR A 153 -5.03 14.58 -2.43
CA TYR A 153 -5.09 13.13 -2.54
C TYR A 153 -6.25 12.63 -3.38
N ASP A 154 -6.03 11.52 -4.09
CA ASP A 154 -7.08 10.83 -4.83
C ASP A 154 -8.13 10.22 -3.89
N ARG A 155 -9.38 10.24 -4.31
CA ARG A 155 -10.51 9.70 -3.53
C ARG A 155 -10.37 8.22 -3.17
N LEU A 156 -9.69 7.43 -4.00
CA LEU A 156 -9.54 5.98 -3.84
C LEU A 156 -8.15 5.58 -3.32
N ASN A 157 -7.34 6.53 -2.89
CA ASN A 157 -6.04 6.23 -2.30
C ASN A 157 -6.12 5.21 -1.16
N HIS A 158 -5.07 4.43 -1.03
CA HIS A 158 -4.92 3.48 0.07
C HIS A 158 -5.01 4.17 1.43
N ALA A 159 -5.57 3.46 2.43
CA ALA A 159 -5.81 3.99 3.78
C ALA A 159 -4.55 4.56 4.43
N SER A 160 -3.37 3.98 4.21
CA SER A 160 -2.11 4.46 4.79
C SER A 160 -1.71 5.87 4.33
N LEU A 161 -2.02 6.23 3.07
CA LEU A 161 -1.80 7.59 2.57
C LEU A 161 -2.72 8.60 3.29
N ILE A 162 -3.97 8.20 3.56
CA ILE A 162 -4.93 9.03 4.30
C ILE A 162 -4.51 9.15 5.76
N ASP A 163 -4.12 8.06 6.39
CA ASP A 163 -3.68 8.05 7.80
C ASP A 163 -2.40 8.88 7.98
N GLY A 164 -1.44 8.76 7.07
CA GLY A 164 -0.24 9.62 7.06
C GLY A 164 -0.59 11.10 6.91
N ALA A 165 -1.53 11.42 6.01
CA ALA A 165 -2.00 12.79 5.83
C ALA A 165 -2.68 13.35 7.09
N LEU A 166 -3.54 12.57 7.75
CA LEU A 166 -4.17 12.96 9.01
C LEU A 166 -3.13 13.18 10.12
N MET A 167 -2.13 12.30 10.23
CA MET A 167 -1.08 12.38 11.25
C MET A 167 -0.14 13.57 11.02
N SER A 168 0.06 14.03 9.78
CA SER A 168 0.90 15.19 9.47
C SER A 168 0.32 16.51 9.96
N GLY A 169 -1.00 16.56 10.18
CA GLY A 169 -1.73 17.77 10.54
C GLY A 169 -1.88 18.78 9.40
N ALA A 170 -1.45 18.46 8.18
CA ALA A 170 -1.55 19.31 7.00
C ALA A 170 -2.99 19.56 6.57
N LYS A 171 -3.21 20.61 5.81
CA LYS A 171 -4.48 20.81 5.12
C LYS A 171 -4.65 19.73 4.07
N MET A 172 -5.74 18.98 4.15
CA MET A 172 -6.07 17.91 3.24
C MET A 172 -7.15 18.32 2.26
N VAL A 173 -6.94 18.07 0.97
CA VAL A 173 -7.95 18.29 -0.08
C VAL A 173 -8.03 17.07 -0.98
N ARG A 174 -9.24 16.53 -1.11
CA ARG A 174 -9.51 15.34 -1.93
C ARG A 174 -9.93 15.75 -3.33
N TYR A 175 -9.36 15.11 -4.35
CA TYR A 175 -9.87 15.23 -5.72
C TYR A 175 -10.62 13.98 -6.17
N LYS A 176 -11.38 14.15 -7.26
CA LYS A 176 -12.15 13.06 -7.86
C LYS A 176 -11.18 12.06 -8.47
N HIS A 177 -11.50 10.77 -8.25
CA HIS A 177 -10.67 9.66 -8.67
C HIS A 177 -10.23 9.77 -10.13
N ASN A 178 -8.91 9.66 -10.31
CA ASN A 178 -8.20 9.66 -11.59
C ASN A 178 -8.63 10.80 -12.53
N ASP A 179 -8.86 12.01 -11.94
CA ASP A 179 -9.33 13.19 -12.67
C ASP A 179 -8.28 14.32 -12.60
N PRO A 180 -7.35 14.39 -13.57
CA PRO A 180 -6.31 15.42 -13.61
C PRO A 180 -6.87 16.86 -13.65
N LYS A 181 -8.05 17.08 -14.27
CA LYS A 181 -8.67 18.41 -14.30
C LYS A 181 -9.14 18.86 -12.92
N ALA A 182 -9.69 17.93 -12.13
CA ALA A 182 -10.07 18.21 -10.76
C ALA A 182 -8.83 18.50 -9.89
N LEU A 183 -7.74 17.75 -10.08
CA LEU A 183 -6.46 17.99 -9.43
C LEU A 183 -5.90 19.39 -9.77
N GLU A 184 -5.82 19.72 -11.06
CA GLU A 184 -5.29 21.00 -11.52
C GLU A 184 -6.06 22.18 -10.93
N LYS A 185 -7.40 22.09 -10.90
CA LYS A 185 -8.25 23.12 -10.30
C LYS A 185 -7.85 23.36 -8.84
N ILE A 186 -7.68 22.31 -8.05
CA ILE A 186 -7.30 22.43 -6.62
C ILE A 186 -5.93 23.08 -6.49
N LEU A 187 -4.91 22.62 -7.23
CA LEU A 187 -3.57 23.19 -7.13
C LEU A 187 -3.55 24.66 -7.56
N LYS A 188 -4.28 25.00 -8.62
CA LYS A 188 -4.43 26.39 -9.09
C LYS A 188 -5.06 27.31 -8.04
N GLU A 189 -6.15 26.87 -7.40
CA GLU A 189 -6.85 27.64 -6.37
C GLU A 189 -6.00 27.86 -5.12
N ASN A 190 -5.01 26.99 -4.87
CA ASN A 190 -4.14 27.04 -3.69
C ASN A 190 -2.71 27.53 -4.02
N ALA A 191 -2.42 27.84 -5.27
CA ALA A 191 -1.11 28.31 -5.71
C ALA A 191 -0.69 29.56 -4.96
N GLY A 192 0.52 29.56 -4.37
CA GLY A 192 1.09 30.67 -3.60
C GLY A 192 0.53 30.84 -2.18
N GLN A 193 -0.48 30.05 -1.77
CA GLN A 193 -1.00 30.10 -0.40
C GLN A 193 -0.15 29.25 0.57
N TYR A 194 0.44 28.16 0.09
CA TYR A 194 1.23 27.22 0.88
C TYR A 194 2.72 27.40 0.55
N LYS A 195 3.37 28.33 1.26
CA LYS A 195 4.79 28.67 1.03
C LYS A 195 5.75 27.54 1.39
N ASP A 196 5.33 26.65 2.30
CA ASP A 196 6.11 25.50 2.74
C ASP A 196 5.92 24.30 1.79
N GLY A 197 5.12 24.45 0.72
CA GLY A 197 4.97 23.48 -0.35
C GLY A 197 3.65 22.71 -0.34
N MET A 198 3.44 22.01 -1.44
CA MET A 198 2.29 21.16 -1.68
C MET A 198 2.75 19.74 -2.03
N MET A 199 2.00 18.74 -1.61
CA MET A 199 2.21 17.35 -2.01
C MET A 199 0.94 16.78 -2.63
N VAL A 200 1.08 16.09 -3.74
CA VAL A 200 0.04 15.26 -4.34
C VAL A 200 0.37 13.80 -4.04
N VAL A 201 -0.61 13.02 -3.60
CA VAL A 201 -0.43 11.59 -3.36
C VAL A 201 -1.44 10.79 -4.18
N THR A 202 -0.98 9.70 -4.79
CA THR A 202 -1.80 8.79 -5.58
C THR A 202 -1.26 7.37 -5.51
N ASP A 203 -2.14 6.37 -5.66
CA ASP A 203 -1.70 5.01 -5.97
C ASP A 203 -1.29 4.97 -7.46
N GLY A 204 -0.29 4.19 -7.83
CA GLY A 204 0.07 3.95 -9.23
C GLY A 204 -0.93 3.02 -9.90
N VAL A 205 -1.26 1.90 -9.22
CA VAL A 205 -2.36 0.99 -9.55
C VAL A 205 -3.29 0.91 -8.35
N PHE A 206 -4.56 1.21 -8.53
CA PHE A 206 -5.55 1.20 -7.46
C PHE A 206 -6.01 -0.24 -7.14
N SER A 207 -5.79 -0.67 -5.90
CA SER A 207 -5.95 -2.07 -5.49
C SER A 207 -7.34 -2.67 -5.68
N MET A 208 -8.39 -1.86 -5.54
CA MET A 208 -9.77 -2.35 -5.57
C MET A 208 -10.38 -2.35 -6.97
N ASP A 209 -10.02 -1.37 -7.80
CA ASP A 209 -10.58 -1.17 -9.14
C ASP A 209 -9.63 -1.67 -10.23
N GLY A 210 -8.32 -1.73 -9.95
CA GLY A 210 -7.27 -2.24 -10.84
C GLY A 210 -6.90 -1.27 -11.96
N ASP A 211 -7.41 -0.05 -11.92
CA ASP A 211 -7.04 0.98 -12.89
C ASP A 211 -5.69 1.63 -12.56
N ILE A 212 -5.04 2.15 -13.58
CA ILE A 212 -3.73 2.80 -13.50
C ILE A 212 -3.96 4.31 -13.43
N ALA A 213 -3.26 5.00 -12.54
CA ALA A 213 -3.31 6.46 -12.46
C ALA A 213 -2.75 7.10 -13.73
N ASP A 214 -3.34 8.20 -14.17
CA ASP A 214 -2.82 9.02 -15.29
C ASP A 214 -1.59 9.82 -14.82
N ILE A 215 -0.49 9.10 -14.53
CA ILE A 215 0.74 9.70 -14.01
C ILE A 215 1.32 10.76 -14.94
N PRO A 216 1.32 10.62 -16.28
CA PRO A 216 1.80 11.67 -17.17
C PRO A 216 1.08 13.01 -16.95
N ALA A 217 -0.25 12.99 -16.89
CA ALA A 217 -1.03 14.21 -16.67
C ALA A 217 -0.86 14.75 -15.25
N ILE A 218 -0.83 13.87 -14.23
CA ILE A 218 -0.60 14.27 -12.83
C ILE A 218 0.79 14.92 -12.68
N LEU A 219 1.83 14.34 -13.29
CA LEU A 219 3.20 14.85 -13.22
C LEU A 219 3.34 16.22 -13.91
N GLU A 220 2.72 16.41 -15.05
CA GLU A 220 2.68 17.72 -15.74
C GLU A 220 2.08 18.79 -14.82
N ILE A 221 0.97 18.46 -14.18
CA ILE A 221 0.27 19.37 -13.26
C ILE A 221 1.10 19.65 -12.01
N THR A 222 1.69 18.62 -11.38
CA THR A 222 2.50 18.80 -10.18
C THR A 222 3.74 19.66 -10.45
N LYS A 223 4.42 19.48 -11.58
CA LYS A 223 5.51 20.33 -12.03
C LYS A 223 5.08 21.78 -12.24
N LYS A 224 3.95 22.00 -12.91
CA LYS A 224 3.40 23.34 -13.19
C LYS A 224 3.16 24.15 -11.91
N TYR A 225 2.75 23.50 -10.82
CA TYR A 225 2.43 24.14 -9.54
C TYR A 225 3.50 23.92 -8.47
N ASN A 226 4.67 23.39 -8.83
CA ASN A 226 5.78 23.09 -7.92
C ASN A 226 5.32 22.25 -6.71
N ALA A 227 4.58 21.20 -6.97
CA ALA A 227 4.13 20.23 -5.97
C ALA A 227 4.97 18.95 -6.04
N LEU A 228 5.25 18.34 -4.89
CA LEU A 228 5.87 17.01 -4.80
C LEU A 228 4.83 15.95 -5.15
N LEU A 229 5.19 14.94 -5.94
CA LEU A 229 4.34 13.81 -6.25
C LEU A 229 4.82 12.57 -5.50
N LEU A 230 3.95 11.98 -4.67
CA LEU A 230 4.16 10.67 -4.05
C LEU A 230 3.27 9.63 -4.75
N ILE A 231 3.89 8.53 -5.20
CA ILE A 231 3.21 7.43 -5.87
C ILE A 231 3.35 6.17 -5.01
N ASP A 232 2.22 5.64 -4.55
CA ASP A 232 2.18 4.30 -3.94
C ASP A 232 2.12 3.25 -5.05
N ASP A 233 3.24 2.61 -5.29
CA ASP A 233 3.43 1.64 -6.39
C ASP A 233 3.34 0.18 -5.92
N ALA A 234 2.74 -0.07 -4.75
CA ALA A 234 2.64 -1.40 -4.13
C ALA A 234 1.96 -2.45 -5.03
N HIS A 235 1.05 -2.04 -5.91
CA HIS A 235 0.37 -2.92 -6.86
C HIS A 235 0.94 -2.83 -8.30
N ALA A 236 1.94 -2.01 -8.53
CA ALA A 236 2.56 -1.81 -9.85
C ALA A 236 3.98 -2.39 -9.94
N THR A 237 4.82 -2.15 -8.93
CA THR A 237 6.19 -2.70 -8.89
C THR A 237 6.15 -4.23 -8.88
N GLY A 238 6.89 -4.86 -9.79
CA GLY A 238 6.88 -6.30 -10.04
C GLY A 238 5.73 -6.77 -10.95
N VAL A 239 4.82 -5.87 -11.37
CA VAL A 239 3.60 -6.23 -12.12
C VAL A 239 3.55 -5.57 -13.50
N ILE A 240 3.81 -4.27 -13.56
CA ILE A 240 3.77 -3.49 -14.82
C ILE A 240 5.08 -2.74 -15.05
N GLY A 241 5.22 -2.22 -16.27
CA GLY A 241 6.43 -1.55 -16.71
C GLY A 241 7.48 -2.52 -17.23
N GLU A 242 8.51 -1.99 -17.89
CA GLU A 242 9.66 -2.77 -18.35
C GLU A 242 10.38 -3.37 -17.13
N ASP A 243 10.72 -4.64 -17.20
CA ASP A 243 11.32 -5.41 -16.10
C ASP A 243 10.57 -5.36 -14.75
N GLY A 244 9.27 -4.99 -14.78
CA GLY A 244 8.47 -4.84 -13.58
C GLY A 244 8.83 -3.61 -12.74
N ALA A 245 9.40 -2.58 -13.33
CA ALA A 245 9.85 -1.38 -12.62
C ALA A 245 8.72 -0.41 -12.22
N GLY A 246 7.45 -0.80 -12.36
CA GLY A 246 6.30 -0.08 -11.84
C GLY A 246 5.73 0.98 -12.78
N THR A 247 4.91 1.86 -12.22
CA THR A 247 4.06 2.78 -12.99
C THR A 247 4.86 3.81 -13.79
N LEU A 248 5.97 4.33 -13.26
CA LEU A 248 6.81 5.28 -14.00
C LEU A 248 7.43 4.63 -15.24
N SER A 249 7.88 3.38 -15.12
CA SER A 249 8.39 2.60 -16.26
C SER A 249 7.29 2.25 -17.26
N TYR A 250 6.08 1.95 -16.79
CA TYR A 250 4.94 1.70 -17.67
C TYR A 250 4.65 2.87 -18.63
N TYR A 251 4.84 4.10 -18.17
CA TYR A 251 4.67 5.31 -18.97
C TYR A 251 5.97 5.83 -19.61
N ASP A 252 7.06 5.07 -19.57
CA ASP A 252 8.39 5.49 -20.05
C ASP A 252 8.88 6.84 -19.47
N ILE A 253 8.51 7.13 -18.22
CA ILE A 253 8.92 8.34 -17.51
C ILE A 253 10.30 8.09 -16.89
N LYS A 254 11.33 8.76 -17.41
CA LYS A 254 12.73 8.64 -16.94
C LYS A 254 13.08 9.61 -15.82
N GLU A 255 12.35 10.72 -15.75
CA GLU A 255 12.57 11.73 -14.74
C GLU A 255 12.12 11.24 -13.35
N ARG A 256 12.91 11.64 -12.34
CA ARG A 256 12.59 11.37 -10.92
C ARG A 256 12.48 12.64 -10.09
N GLU A 257 12.75 13.80 -10.69
CA GLU A 257 12.66 15.09 -10.01
C GLU A 257 11.22 15.35 -9.53
N ASN A 258 11.08 15.75 -8.26
CA ASN A 258 9.81 15.98 -7.58
C ASN A 258 8.88 14.74 -7.50
N ILE A 259 9.42 13.53 -7.58
CA ILE A 259 8.69 12.27 -7.40
C ILE A 259 9.32 11.48 -6.25
N ILE A 260 8.47 10.85 -5.46
CA ILE A 260 8.85 9.88 -4.42
C ILE A 260 8.07 8.60 -4.63
#